data_64b38a2d4006f9024600ce0230dd6e13
#
_entry.id   64b38a2d4006f9024600ce0230dd6e13
#
_cell.length_a   1.000
_cell.length_b   1.000
_cell.length_c   1.000
_cell.angle_alpha   90.00
_cell.angle_beta   90.00
_cell.angle_gamma   90.00
#
_symmetry.space_group_name_H-M   'P 1'
#
loop_
_entity.id
_entity.type
_entity.pdbx_description
1 polymer ?
#
loop_
_entity_poly.entity_id
_entity_poly.type
_entity_poly.pdbx_seq_one_letter_code
_entity_poly.pdbx_strand_id
1 'polypeptide(L)'
;MVRKAFTTLLFLVLVIPVSACANVGKAAMVDVRIISDQGGEFTKYMAYPRLREEGTYFYVEAAKGQRYAVQVANRSDRRIGVVIAVDGRNIIDGKKSELQRSEQMYILGPYETNTFEGWRTGTDRTNRFYFTEQPDSYAEKVFSDASAMGTIALAVYRERLPEPIPYLEKSSRPKEAPAGAAQGSPAPMESRSYDRTEKKSEQAGTGFGETTYSPVRIVHFEPERAAVEKIVLKYEWRSELCRKGIMACEPRNRFWPDAQEFAPIPRDFRS
;
A
#
# COMPACT_ATOMS: atom_id res chain seq x y z
N MET A 1 -52.80 48.06 51.82
CA MET A 1 -51.39 47.61 51.91
C MET A 1 -51.30 46.22 51.33
N VAL A 2 -50.81 46.13 50.06
CA VAL A 2 -50.68 44.86 49.34
C VAL A 2 -49.18 44.59 49.24
N ARG A 3 -48.71 43.49 49.88
CA ARG A 3 -47.33 43.01 49.83
C ARG A 3 -47.17 42.13 48.57
N LYS A 4 -46.39 42.57 47.59
CA LYS A 4 -45.97 41.79 46.44
C LYS A 4 -44.81 40.85 46.88
N ALA A 5 -45.02 39.56 46.80
CA ALA A 5 -43.96 38.56 46.96
C ALA A 5 -43.25 38.41 45.65
N PHE A 6 -41.94 38.63 45.63
CA PHE A 6 -41.04 38.39 44.50
C PHE A 6 -40.48 36.95 44.63
N THR A 7 -40.92 36.06 43.74
CA THR A 7 -40.37 34.71 43.67
C THR A 7 -39.19 34.70 42.73
N THR A 8 -37.99 34.59 43.28
CA THR A 8 -36.74 34.47 42.51
C THR A 8 -36.57 33.01 42.04
N LEU A 9 -36.69 32.77 40.74
CA LEU A 9 -36.47 31.45 40.13
C LEU A 9 -34.96 31.29 39.88
N LEU A 10 -34.32 30.41 40.65
CA LEU A 10 -32.89 30.09 40.51
C LEU A 10 -32.73 29.03 39.41
N PHE A 11 -32.22 29.43 38.22
CA PHE A 11 -31.87 28.50 37.13
C PHE A 11 -30.54 27.83 37.47
N LEU A 12 -30.60 26.55 37.82
CA LEU A 12 -29.43 25.69 37.98
C LEU A 12 -28.95 25.22 36.58
N VAL A 13 -27.91 25.85 36.03
CA VAL A 13 -27.27 25.43 34.78
C VAL A 13 -26.40 24.20 35.08
N LEU A 14 -26.88 23.04 34.68
CA LEU A 14 -26.12 21.79 34.77
C LEU A 14 -25.10 21.75 33.61
N VAL A 15 -23.83 22.09 33.88
CA VAL A 15 -22.73 21.95 32.94
C VAL A 15 -22.32 20.47 32.90
N ILE A 16 -22.76 19.75 31.87
CA ILE A 16 -22.31 18.36 31.61
C ILE A 16 -20.94 18.48 30.92
N PRO A 17 -19.84 17.93 31.47
CA PRO A 17 -18.58 17.89 30.76
C PRO A 17 -18.75 16.88 29.61
N VAL A 18 -18.76 17.35 28.37
CA VAL A 18 -18.61 16.53 27.17
C VAL A 18 -17.17 16.06 27.15
N SER A 19 -16.91 14.87 27.72
CA SER A 19 -15.65 14.16 27.50
C SER A 19 -15.61 13.73 26.02
N ALA A 20 -15.06 14.60 25.17
CA ALA A 20 -14.68 14.23 23.83
C ALA A 20 -13.55 13.19 23.94
N CYS A 21 -13.90 11.91 23.88
CA CYS A 21 -12.93 10.87 23.56
C CYS A 21 -12.43 11.15 22.14
N ALA A 22 -11.39 11.98 22.03
CA ALA A 22 -10.60 12.08 20.82
C ALA A 22 -9.99 10.70 20.61
N ASN A 23 -10.54 9.91 19.68
CA ASN A 23 -9.82 8.81 19.05
C ASN A 23 -8.61 9.46 18.35
N VAL A 24 -7.50 9.53 19.06
CA VAL A 24 -6.21 9.89 18.47
C VAL A 24 -5.85 8.72 17.56
N GLY A 25 -6.32 8.78 16.33
CA GLY A 25 -5.92 7.85 15.28
C GLY A 25 -4.39 7.85 15.26
N LYS A 26 -3.78 6.66 15.35
CA LYS A 26 -2.33 6.50 15.29
C LYS A 26 -1.85 7.23 14.04
N ALA A 27 -1.02 8.28 14.21
CA ALA A 27 -0.49 9.02 13.07
C ALA A 27 0.25 8.05 12.14
N ALA A 28 0.00 8.15 10.85
CA ALA A 28 0.68 7.32 9.85
C ALA A 28 2.19 7.55 9.93
N MET A 29 2.95 6.45 9.96
CA MET A 29 4.41 6.51 10.06
C MET A 29 5.04 6.86 8.72
N VAL A 30 4.41 6.47 7.63
CA VAL A 30 4.85 6.79 6.27
C VAL A 30 3.73 7.45 5.47
N ASP A 31 4.12 8.31 4.53
CA ASP A 31 3.25 8.78 3.46
C ASP A 31 3.68 8.12 2.15
N VAL A 32 2.75 7.45 1.50
CA VAL A 32 3.00 6.73 0.24
C VAL A 32 2.24 7.42 -0.88
N ARG A 33 2.95 7.76 -1.95
CA ARG A 33 2.39 8.39 -3.15
C ARG A 33 2.77 7.59 -4.39
N ILE A 34 1.88 7.56 -5.35
CA ILE A 34 2.18 7.05 -6.68
C ILE A 34 2.35 8.26 -7.60
N ILE A 35 3.55 8.41 -8.12
CA ILE A 35 3.96 9.60 -8.90
C ILE A 35 4.02 9.23 -10.38
N SER A 36 3.45 10.06 -11.24
CA SER A 36 3.54 9.92 -12.69
C SER A 36 4.84 10.53 -13.23
N ASP A 37 5.45 9.92 -14.23
CA ASP A 37 6.57 10.51 -14.98
C ASP A 37 6.21 11.81 -15.69
N GLN A 38 4.94 11.98 -16.02
CA GLN A 38 4.44 13.22 -16.65
C GLN A 38 4.23 14.35 -15.64
N GLY A 39 4.56 14.09 -14.37
CA GLY A 39 4.35 14.99 -13.25
C GLY A 39 3.01 14.78 -12.56
N GLY A 40 3.00 15.08 -11.26
CA GLY A 40 1.83 14.94 -10.41
C GLY A 40 1.69 13.57 -9.73
N GLU A 41 0.79 13.53 -8.77
CA GLU A 41 0.44 12.34 -7.98
C GLU A 41 -0.85 11.74 -8.53
N PHE A 42 -0.88 10.41 -8.64
CA PHE A 42 -2.14 9.70 -8.92
C PHE A 42 -3.08 9.82 -7.72
N THR A 43 -4.33 10.15 -8.00
CA THR A 43 -5.35 10.28 -6.94
C THR A 43 -5.58 8.95 -6.24
N LYS A 44 -5.49 8.96 -4.92
CA LYS A 44 -5.82 7.82 -4.06
C LYS A 44 -7.26 7.93 -3.56
N TYR A 45 -8.04 6.90 -3.75
CA TYR A 45 -9.39 6.77 -3.23
C TYR A 45 -9.37 5.79 -2.06
N MET A 46 -9.78 6.23 -0.87
CA MET A 46 -9.76 5.36 0.31
C MET A 46 -10.70 4.16 0.10
N ALA A 47 -10.19 2.97 0.38
CA ALA A 47 -10.96 1.74 0.38
C ALA A 47 -11.26 1.32 1.82
N TYR A 48 -12.50 0.89 2.04
CA TYR A 48 -12.91 0.34 3.33
C TYR A 48 -13.11 -1.16 3.15
N PRO A 49 -12.09 -2.00 3.49
CA PRO A 49 -12.22 -3.44 3.39
C PRO A 49 -13.34 -3.92 4.33
N ARG A 50 -14.21 -4.78 3.83
CA ARG A 50 -15.30 -5.36 4.61
C ARG A 50 -14.81 -6.37 5.65
N LEU A 51 -13.55 -6.78 5.57
CA LEU A 51 -12.88 -7.73 6.44
C LEU A 51 -11.96 -6.98 7.41
N ARG A 52 -11.75 -7.57 8.59
CA ARG A 52 -10.85 -7.05 9.64
C ARG A 52 -9.37 -7.25 9.25
N GLU A 53 -8.99 -6.83 8.07
CA GLU A 53 -7.59 -6.87 7.67
C GLU A 53 -6.85 -5.66 8.25
N GLU A 54 -5.71 -5.93 8.89
CA GLU A 54 -4.85 -4.86 9.40
C GLU A 54 -4.17 -4.15 8.24
N GLY A 55 -4.38 -2.84 8.12
CA GLY A 55 -3.74 -2.01 7.11
C GLY A 55 -4.62 -0.88 6.61
N THR A 56 -4.00 -0.01 5.82
CA THR A 56 -4.68 1.08 5.12
C THR A 56 -4.77 0.73 3.64
N TYR A 57 -5.97 0.83 3.08
CA TYR A 57 -6.25 0.40 1.71
C TYR A 57 -6.69 1.58 0.85
N PHE A 58 -6.18 1.62 -0.37
CA PHE A 58 -6.54 2.63 -1.36
C PHE A 58 -6.79 2.01 -2.72
N TYR A 59 -7.59 2.69 -3.53
CA TYR A 59 -7.62 2.50 -4.97
C TYR A 59 -6.84 3.60 -5.67
N VAL A 60 -6.23 3.27 -6.81
CA VAL A 60 -5.52 4.20 -7.69
C VAL A 60 -5.95 3.94 -9.13
N GLU A 61 -6.17 5.00 -9.90
CA GLU A 61 -6.47 4.89 -11.33
C GLU A 61 -5.19 4.55 -12.10
N ALA A 62 -5.18 3.46 -12.84
CA ALA A 62 -4.12 3.10 -13.77
C ALA A 62 -4.43 3.63 -15.18
N ALA A 63 -3.42 4.15 -15.86
CA ALA A 63 -3.49 4.54 -17.27
C ALA A 63 -2.52 3.70 -18.10
N LYS A 64 -3.03 2.96 -19.07
CA LYS A 64 -2.22 2.01 -19.88
C LYS A 64 -1.02 2.70 -20.52
N GLY A 65 0.16 2.10 -20.38
CA GLY A 65 1.42 2.60 -20.89
C GLY A 65 2.06 3.73 -20.07
N GLN A 66 1.34 4.29 -19.09
CA GLN A 66 1.88 5.37 -18.26
C GLN A 66 2.89 4.81 -17.25
N ARG A 67 4.06 5.44 -17.21
CA ARG A 67 5.08 5.13 -16.21
C ARG A 67 4.74 5.74 -14.89
N TYR A 68 5.14 5.07 -13.82
CA TYR A 68 4.92 5.53 -12.46
C TYR A 68 6.11 5.20 -11.56
N ALA A 69 6.11 5.81 -10.40
CA ALA A 69 7.05 5.52 -9.32
C ALA A 69 6.30 5.47 -7.98
N VAL A 70 6.83 4.68 -7.05
CA VAL A 70 6.35 4.62 -5.66
C VAL A 70 7.23 5.54 -4.83
N GLN A 71 6.66 6.63 -4.33
CA GLN A 71 7.35 7.53 -3.41
C GLN A 71 6.92 7.22 -1.98
N VAL A 72 7.90 7.07 -1.10
CA VAL A 72 7.69 6.82 0.33
C VAL A 72 8.41 7.88 1.13
N ALA A 73 7.67 8.57 2.00
CA ALA A 73 8.22 9.52 2.95
C ALA A 73 8.11 8.97 4.37
N ASN A 74 9.23 8.80 5.05
CA ASN A 74 9.28 8.48 6.47
C ASN A 74 8.87 9.73 7.27
N ARG A 75 7.79 9.65 8.03
CA ARG A 75 7.27 10.74 8.86
C ARG A 75 7.75 10.66 10.31
N SER A 76 8.64 9.70 10.61
CA SER A 76 9.14 9.47 11.95
C SER A 76 10.59 9.95 12.11
N ASP A 77 10.99 10.10 13.35
CA ASP A 77 12.35 10.45 13.79
C ASP A 77 13.32 9.26 13.84
N ARG A 78 12.90 8.08 13.31
CA ARG A 78 13.67 6.83 13.36
C ARG A 78 13.92 6.30 11.95
N ARG A 79 15.00 5.51 11.82
CA ARG A 79 15.18 4.70 10.62
C ARG A 79 14.09 3.65 10.53
N ILE A 80 13.62 3.44 9.32
CA ILE A 80 12.63 2.41 8.99
C ILE A 80 13.09 1.57 7.81
N GLY A 81 12.69 0.30 7.79
CA GLY A 81 12.79 -0.57 6.64
C GLY A 81 11.42 -0.71 5.98
N VAL A 82 11.37 -0.62 4.66
CA VAL A 82 10.13 -0.74 3.90
C VAL A 82 10.27 -1.87 2.89
N VAL A 83 9.48 -2.94 3.08
CA VAL A 83 9.27 -3.97 2.07
C VAL A 83 8.24 -3.44 1.09
N ILE A 84 8.56 -3.43 -0.19
CA ILE A 84 7.65 -2.96 -1.25
C ILE A 84 7.44 -4.10 -2.24
N ALA A 85 6.19 -4.44 -2.47
CA ALA A 85 5.79 -5.44 -3.45
C ALA A 85 4.85 -4.81 -4.49
N VAL A 86 5.07 -5.16 -5.75
CA VAL A 86 4.22 -4.81 -6.88
C VAL A 86 3.76 -6.11 -7.54
N ASP A 87 2.47 -6.26 -7.79
CA ASP A 87 1.87 -7.48 -8.30
C ASP A 87 2.33 -8.75 -7.54
N GLY A 88 2.48 -8.62 -6.21
CA GLY A 88 2.93 -9.70 -5.33
C GLY A 88 4.43 -10.00 -5.39
N ARG A 89 5.23 -9.21 -6.10
CA ARG A 89 6.68 -9.39 -6.23
C ARG A 89 7.45 -8.28 -5.53
N ASN A 90 8.42 -8.65 -4.70
CA ASN A 90 9.33 -7.70 -4.08
C ASN A 90 10.12 -6.96 -5.16
N ILE A 91 10.13 -5.62 -5.13
CA ILE A 91 10.74 -4.80 -6.17
C ILE A 91 12.28 -4.84 -6.18
N ILE A 92 12.92 -5.42 -5.16
CA ILE A 92 14.37 -5.52 -5.05
C ILE A 92 14.89 -6.81 -5.70
N ASP A 93 14.27 -7.96 -5.39
CA ASP A 93 14.77 -9.27 -5.84
C ASP A 93 13.79 -10.08 -6.70
N GLY A 94 12.60 -9.54 -6.97
CA GLY A 94 11.58 -10.18 -7.80
C GLY A 94 10.89 -11.40 -7.18
N LYS A 95 11.27 -11.80 -5.98
CA LYS A 95 10.67 -12.95 -5.30
C LYS A 95 9.23 -12.68 -4.90
N LYS A 96 8.45 -13.76 -4.73
CA LYS A 96 7.10 -13.66 -4.16
C LYS A 96 7.19 -13.03 -2.77
N SER A 97 6.41 -11.99 -2.55
CA SER A 97 6.40 -11.25 -1.31
C SER A 97 5.19 -11.63 -0.46
N GLU A 98 5.42 -11.87 0.81
CA GLU A 98 4.42 -11.99 1.86
C GLU A 98 4.55 -10.81 2.85
N LEU A 99 5.31 -9.79 2.46
CA LEU A 99 5.63 -8.60 3.25
C LEU A 99 6.28 -8.93 4.60
N GLN A 100 7.15 -9.95 4.61
CA GLN A 100 7.80 -10.42 5.82
C GLN A 100 9.07 -9.63 6.15
N ARG A 101 9.41 -9.54 7.43
CA ARG A 101 10.62 -8.85 7.90
C ARG A 101 11.94 -9.42 7.38
N SER A 102 11.92 -10.64 6.90
CA SER A 102 13.11 -11.34 6.34
C SER A 102 13.34 -11.03 4.86
N GLU A 103 12.40 -10.33 4.21
CA GLU A 103 12.55 -9.95 2.81
C GLU A 103 13.50 -8.77 2.64
N GLN A 104 13.99 -8.60 1.41
CA GLN A 104 14.76 -7.41 1.05
C GLN A 104 13.89 -6.16 1.22
N MET A 105 14.46 -5.13 1.81
CA MET A 105 13.76 -3.88 2.09
C MET A 105 14.63 -2.66 1.83
N TYR A 106 14.00 -1.55 1.48
CA TYR A 106 14.67 -0.26 1.43
C TYR A 106 14.69 0.39 2.80
N ILE A 107 15.83 1.00 3.14
CA ILE A 107 16.00 1.67 4.42
C ILE A 107 15.91 3.17 4.20
N LEU A 108 15.00 3.81 4.94
CA LEU A 108 14.85 5.27 4.96
C LEU A 108 15.26 5.81 6.32
N GLY A 109 16.10 6.86 6.29
CA GLY A 109 16.47 7.62 7.48
C GLY A 109 15.27 8.41 8.06
N PRO A 110 15.44 9.04 9.21
CA PRO A 110 14.44 9.94 9.78
C PRO A 110 14.05 11.03 8.78
N TYR A 111 12.74 11.22 8.58
CA TYR A 111 12.17 12.25 7.70
C TYR A 111 12.63 12.20 6.24
N GLU A 112 13.27 11.11 5.83
CA GLU A 112 13.73 10.89 4.47
C GLU A 112 12.56 10.55 3.56
N THR A 113 12.64 11.05 2.30
CA THR A 113 11.73 10.72 1.22
C THR A 113 12.52 10.08 0.09
N ASN A 114 12.09 8.89 -0.34
CA ASN A 114 12.69 8.18 -1.47
C ASN A 114 11.65 7.83 -2.52
N THR A 115 12.09 7.77 -3.79
CA THR A 115 11.26 7.42 -4.94
C THR A 115 11.80 6.17 -5.61
N PHE A 116 10.96 5.15 -5.73
CA PHE A 116 11.28 3.85 -6.32
C PHE A 116 10.60 3.74 -7.67
N GLU A 117 11.41 3.77 -8.74
CA GLU A 117 10.92 3.94 -10.10
C GLU A 117 10.73 2.62 -10.86
N GLY A 118 11.18 1.50 -10.29
CA GLY A 118 11.17 0.24 -11.05
C GLY A 118 11.68 -0.98 -10.29
N TRP A 119 11.71 -2.08 -11.00
CA TRP A 119 12.28 -3.34 -10.58
C TRP A 119 13.79 -3.23 -10.48
N ARG A 120 14.38 -3.60 -9.35
CA ARG A 120 15.84 -3.55 -9.19
C ARG A 120 16.50 -4.74 -9.88
N THR A 121 17.43 -4.43 -10.77
CA THR A 121 18.18 -5.43 -11.54
C THR A 121 19.70 -5.36 -11.29
N GLY A 122 20.12 -4.48 -10.40
CA GLY A 122 21.50 -4.34 -9.98
C GLY A 122 21.64 -3.31 -8.86
N THR A 123 22.84 -3.15 -8.33
CA THR A 123 23.13 -2.14 -7.30
C THR A 123 23.07 -0.71 -7.82
N ASP A 124 23.10 -0.54 -9.13
CA ASP A 124 23.16 0.75 -9.82
C ASP A 124 22.01 0.99 -10.80
N ARG A 125 21.10 0.01 -10.99
CA ARG A 125 20.09 0.09 -12.03
C ARG A 125 18.73 -0.49 -11.61
N THR A 126 17.67 0.07 -12.19
CA THR A 126 16.29 -0.40 -12.10
C THR A 126 15.65 -0.43 -13.49
N ASN A 127 14.62 -1.24 -13.66
CA ASN A 127 13.76 -1.22 -14.85
C ASN A 127 12.42 -0.62 -14.52
N ARG A 128 12.03 0.43 -15.25
CA ARG A 128 10.92 1.30 -14.90
C ARG A 128 9.57 0.58 -14.82
N PHE A 129 8.74 0.99 -13.87
CA PHE A 129 7.35 0.57 -13.81
C PHE A 129 6.51 1.29 -14.84
N TYR A 130 5.60 0.57 -15.48
CA TYR A 130 4.50 1.15 -16.25
C TYR A 130 3.26 0.29 -16.14
N PHE A 131 2.09 0.91 -16.21
CA PHE A 131 0.82 0.17 -16.18
C PHE A 131 0.58 -0.55 -17.50
N THR A 132 0.23 -1.82 -17.44
CA THR A 132 -0.07 -2.65 -18.58
C THR A 132 -1.19 -3.64 -18.28
N GLU A 133 -1.63 -4.40 -19.27
CA GLU A 133 -2.56 -5.50 -19.07
C GLU A 133 -1.86 -6.69 -18.38
N GLN A 134 -2.63 -7.49 -17.66
CA GLN A 134 -2.11 -8.66 -16.94
C GLN A 134 -1.20 -9.55 -17.78
N PRO A 135 -1.53 -9.96 -19.03
CA PRO A 135 -0.66 -10.84 -19.82
C PRO A 135 0.72 -10.23 -20.11
N ASP A 136 0.82 -8.91 -20.11
CA ASP A 136 2.05 -8.16 -20.37
C ASP A 136 2.79 -7.73 -19.11
N SER A 137 2.26 -8.04 -17.92
CA SER A 137 2.89 -7.72 -16.65
C SER A 137 4.13 -8.56 -16.39
N TYR A 138 5.06 -8.02 -15.60
CA TYR A 138 6.28 -8.74 -15.20
C TYR A 138 5.97 -9.99 -14.40
N ALA A 139 5.02 -9.93 -13.46
CA ALA A 139 4.64 -11.06 -12.63
C ALA A 139 4.06 -12.22 -13.46
N GLU A 140 3.22 -11.93 -14.43
CA GLU A 140 2.64 -12.96 -15.33
C GLU A 140 3.69 -13.51 -16.28
N LYS A 141 4.43 -12.65 -17.00
CA LYS A 141 5.40 -13.09 -18.04
C LYS A 141 6.55 -13.92 -17.48
N VAL A 142 7.04 -13.58 -16.29
CA VAL A 142 8.23 -14.24 -15.74
C VAL A 142 7.88 -15.40 -14.81
N PHE A 143 6.78 -15.28 -14.07
CA PHE A 143 6.46 -16.21 -12.99
C PHE A 143 5.11 -16.91 -13.15
N SER A 144 4.33 -16.57 -14.18
CA SER A 144 2.95 -17.04 -14.38
C SER A 144 2.09 -16.88 -13.12
N ASP A 145 2.25 -15.74 -12.44
CA ASP A 145 1.61 -15.47 -11.14
C ASP A 145 0.76 -14.20 -11.20
N ALA A 146 -0.54 -14.39 -11.22
CA ALA A 146 -1.53 -13.31 -11.17
C ALA A 146 -2.19 -13.16 -9.77
N SER A 147 -1.70 -13.88 -8.76
CA SER A 147 -2.36 -13.99 -7.45
C SER A 147 -2.52 -12.66 -6.70
N ALA A 148 -1.65 -11.69 -6.97
CA ALA A 148 -1.71 -10.35 -6.38
C ALA A 148 -1.68 -9.24 -7.45
N MET A 149 -2.17 -9.54 -8.66
CA MET A 149 -2.17 -8.62 -9.79
C MET A 149 -2.90 -7.31 -9.48
N GLY A 150 -2.35 -6.20 -9.98
CA GLY A 150 -2.93 -4.87 -9.78
C GLY A 150 -2.76 -4.34 -8.36
N THR A 151 -1.74 -4.78 -7.60
CA THR A 151 -1.50 -4.31 -6.25
C THR A 151 -0.10 -3.75 -6.06
N ILE A 152 -0.01 -2.67 -5.29
CA ILE A 152 1.23 -2.17 -4.69
C ILE A 152 1.05 -2.30 -3.19
N ALA A 153 1.88 -3.11 -2.54
CA ALA A 153 1.76 -3.39 -1.12
C ALA A 153 3.06 -3.05 -0.39
N LEU A 154 2.93 -2.43 0.77
CA LEU A 154 4.06 -2.02 1.59
C LEU A 154 3.89 -2.52 3.02
N ALA A 155 5.00 -2.96 3.62
CA ALA A 155 5.10 -3.18 5.05
C ALA A 155 6.27 -2.38 5.61
N VAL A 156 6.01 -1.66 6.70
CA VAL A 156 6.97 -0.77 7.35
C VAL A 156 7.45 -1.41 8.65
N TYR A 157 8.75 -1.48 8.82
CA TYR A 157 9.41 -2.02 10.00
C TYR A 157 10.28 -0.94 10.64
N ARG A 158 10.20 -0.79 11.96
CA ARG A 158 11.16 0.02 12.70
C ARG A 158 12.48 -0.73 12.84
N GLU A 159 13.56 0.02 12.94
CA GLU A 159 14.84 -0.53 13.36
C GLU A 159 14.78 -0.92 14.83
N ARG A 160 15.22 -2.15 15.13
CA ARG A 160 15.37 -2.60 16.49
C ARG A 160 16.53 -1.83 17.15
N LEU A 161 16.22 -1.10 18.20
CA LEU A 161 17.26 -0.47 18.97
C LEU A 161 17.99 -1.53 19.80
N PRO A 162 19.32 -1.45 19.91
CA PRO A 162 20.06 -2.26 20.87
C PRO A 162 19.46 -2.07 22.26
N GLU A 163 19.23 -3.17 22.98
CA GLU A 163 18.84 -3.03 24.37
C GLU A 163 19.95 -2.29 25.12
N PRO A 164 19.64 -1.32 25.99
CA PRO A 164 20.64 -0.70 26.84
C PRO A 164 21.33 -1.81 27.58
N ILE A 165 22.66 -1.94 27.41
CA ILE A 165 23.45 -2.90 28.15
C ILE A 165 23.26 -2.52 29.62
N PRO A 166 22.61 -3.36 30.45
CA PRO A 166 22.55 -3.07 31.87
C PRO A 166 24.01 -2.94 32.38
N TYR A 167 24.32 -1.86 33.02
CA TYR A 167 25.63 -1.68 33.67
C TYR A 167 25.77 -2.79 34.69
N LEU A 168 26.38 -3.90 34.29
CA LEU A 168 26.68 -5.03 35.17
C LEU A 168 27.72 -4.53 36.17
N GLU A 169 27.23 -4.11 37.32
CA GLU A 169 28.04 -4.12 38.51
C GLU A 169 28.63 -5.54 38.67
N LYS A 170 29.95 -5.65 38.65
CA LYS A 170 30.67 -6.92 38.68
C LYS A 170 30.23 -7.75 39.88
N SER A 171 29.41 -8.74 39.68
CA SER A 171 29.31 -9.89 40.56
C SER A 171 29.49 -11.17 39.74
N SER A 172 30.57 -11.80 39.98
CA SER A 172 31.05 -13.04 39.43
C SER A 172 30.10 -14.20 39.74
N ARG A 173 29.63 -14.94 38.68
CA ARG A 173 29.59 -16.42 38.67
C ARG A 173 29.12 -16.94 37.30
N PRO A 174 29.86 -17.88 36.71
CA PRO A 174 29.41 -18.57 35.51
C PRO A 174 28.38 -19.64 35.87
N LYS A 175 27.25 -19.72 35.11
CA LYS A 175 26.40 -20.90 35.08
C LYS A 175 26.31 -21.42 33.66
N GLU A 176 26.64 -22.67 33.54
CA GLU A 176 26.65 -23.51 32.36
C GLU A 176 25.28 -23.56 31.66
N ALA A 177 25.35 -23.65 30.33
CA ALA A 177 24.22 -23.85 29.45
C ALA A 177 23.82 -25.34 29.40
N PRO A 178 22.55 -25.67 29.20
CA PRO A 178 22.19 -26.94 28.59
C PRO A 178 21.81 -26.73 27.13
N ALA A 179 22.42 -27.54 26.28
CA ALA A 179 22.02 -27.76 24.92
C ALA A 179 20.66 -28.48 24.84
N GLY A 180 19.80 -28.03 23.94
CA GLY A 180 18.55 -28.70 23.63
C GLY A 180 18.16 -28.45 22.19
N ALA A 181 18.42 -29.45 21.35
CA ALA A 181 17.93 -29.47 19.96
C ALA A 181 16.46 -29.79 19.91
N ALA A 182 15.71 -29.13 18.99
CA ALA A 182 14.51 -29.71 18.43
C ALA A 182 14.30 -29.16 17.02
N GLN A 183 14.46 -30.07 16.08
CA GLN A 183 14.03 -29.96 14.68
C GLN A 183 12.51 -30.04 14.61
N GLY A 184 11.92 -29.25 13.74
CA GLY A 184 10.51 -29.36 13.35
C GLY A 184 10.33 -28.75 11.98
N SER A 185 10.36 -29.59 10.94
CA SER A 185 9.91 -29.23 9.59
C SER A 185 8.40 -29.24 9.54
N PRO A 186 7.76 -28.25 8.93
CA PRO A 186 6.39 -28.40 8.48
C PRO A 186 6.34 -28.85 7.00
N ALA A 187 5.46 -29.82 6.75
CA ALA A 187 5.15 -30.42 5.46
C ALA A 187 4.44 -29.41 4.53
N PRO A 188 4.49 -29.65 3.20
CA PRO A 188 3.85 -28.78 2.22
C PRO A 188 2.34 -28.96 2.22
N MET A 189 1.62 -27.86 2.29
CA MET A 189 0.17 -27.82 2.08
C MET A 189 -0.12 -27.73 0.59
N GLU A 190 -0.80 -28.73 0.08
CA GLU A 190 -1.31 -28.77 -1.30
C GLU A 190 -2.32 -27.66 -1.53
N SER A 191 -2.05 -26.84 -2.54
CA SER A 191 -2.99 -25.83 -3.02
C SER A 191 -4.02 -26.50 -3.93
N ARG A 192 -5.27 -26.50 -3.49
CA ARG A 192 -6.42 -26.84 -4.35
C ARG A 192 -6.64 -25.71 -5.34
N SER A 193 -6.42 -26.03 -6.62
CA SER A 193 -6.81 -25.20 -7.74
C SER A 193 -8.34 -25.13 -7.82
N TYR A 194 -8.90 -23.95 -7.57
CA TYR A 194 -10.26 -23.62 -7.98
C TYR A 194 -10.20 -23.15 -9.42
N ASP A 195 -10.65 -24.02 -10.30
CA ASP A 195 -10.96 -23.69 -11.69
C ASP A 195 -12.21 -22.78 -11.70
N ARG A 196 -11.97 -21.50 -11.83
CA ARG A 196 -13.01 -20.50 -12.02
C ARG A 196 -12.83 -19.88 -13.39
N THR A 197 -13.62 -20.38 -14.33
CA THR A 197 -13.79 -19.75 -15.64
C THR A 197 -14.46 -18.39 -15.46
N GLU A 198 -13.68 -17.39 -15.04
CA GLU A 198 -14.11 -15.99 -15.08
C GLU A 198 -13.76 -15.43 -16.45
N LYS A 199 -14.76 -14.76 -17.07
CA LYS A 199 -14.53 -13.86 -18.20
C LYS A 199 -13.29 -13.04 -17.85
N LYS A 200 -12.23 -13.11 -18.69
CA LYS A 200 -11.03 -12.27 -18.58
C LYS A 200 -11.46 -10.81 -18.51
N SER A 201 -11.64 -10.30 -17.31
CA SER A 201 -11.60 -8.85 -17.10
C SER A 201 -10.16 -8.44 -17.39
N GLU A 202 -9.99 -7.44 -18.23
CA GLU A 202 -8.67 -6.86 -18.52
C GLU A 202 -8.11 -6.26 -17.23
N GLN A 203 -7.46 -7.09 -16.44
CA GLN A 203 -6.91 -6.68 -15.16
C GLN A 203 -5.63 -5.89 -15.41
N ALA A 204 -5.45 -4.77 -14.70
CA ALA A 204 -4.23 -3.99 -14.76
C ALA A 204 -3.08 -4.72 -14.07
N GLY A 205 -1.89 -4.64 -14.65
CA GLY A 205 -0.64 -5.16 -14.12
C GLY A 205 0.50 -4.16 -14.33
N THR A 206 1.69 -4.48 -13.83
CA THR A 206 2.90 -3.67 -13.96
C THR A 206 3.91 -4.34 -14.86
N GLY A 207 4.34 -3.63 -15.89
CA GLY A 207 5.34 -4.08 -16.85
C GLY A 207 6.77 -3.87 -16.37
N PHE A 208 7.71 -4.37 -17.18
CA PHE A 208 9.15 -4.24 -17.00
C PHE A 208 9.69 -3.34 -18.12
N GLY A 209 9.96 -2.08 -17.79
CA GLY A 209 10.32 -1.04 -18.74
C GLY A 209 11.82 -0.91 -18.99
N GLU A 210 12.23 0.23 -19.52
CA GLU A 210 13.61 0.56 -19.80
C GLU A 210 14.45 0.66 -18.53
N THR A 211 15.74 0.43 -18.69
CA THR A 211 16.72 0.52 -17.60
C THR A 211 17.03 1.98 -17.25
N THR A 212 17.04 2.29 -15.96
CA THR A 212 17.38 3.60 -15.42
C THR A 212 18.48 3.46 -14.37
N TYR A 213 19.39 4.44 -14.31
CA TYR A 213 20.44 4.51 -13.29
C TYR A 213 19.84 4.86 -11.94
N SER A 214 20.05 3.99 -10.95
CA SER A 214 19.49 4.11 -9.60
C SER A 214 20.43 3.46 -8.59
N PRO A 215 21.48 4.15 -8.15
CA PRO A 215 22.48 3.57 -7.25
C PRO A 215 21.95 3.40 -5.84
N VAL A 216 22.32 2.27 -5.22
CA VAL A 216 22.01 1.99 -3.81
C VAL A 216 23.22 1.44 -3.09
N ARG A 217 23.19 1.52 -1.76
CA ARG A 217 24.20 0.90 -0.89
C ARG A 217 23.51 -0.15 0.00
N ILE A 218 24.21 -1.25 0.20
CA ILE A 218 23.78 -2.26 1.19
C ILE A 218 24.17 -1.74 2.57
N VAL A 219 23.21 -1.71 3.47
CA VAL A 219 23.39 -1.27 4.86
C VAL A 219 22.88 -2.33 5.82
N HIS A 220 23.45 -2.39 7.02
CA HIS A 220 22.92 -3.23 8.06
C HIS A 220 21.64 -2.62 8.65
N PHE A 221 20.62 -3.44 8.81
CA PHE A 221 19.34 -3.06 9.41
C PHE A 221 18.72 -4.29 10.09
N GLU A 222 18.33 -4.16 11.34
CA GLU A 222 17.64 -5.20 12.08
C GLU A 222 16.17 -4.79 12.30
N PRO A 223 15.21 -5.37 11.57
CA PRO A 223 13.79 -4.99 11.71
C PRO A 223 13.19 -5.53 13.01
N GLU A 224 12.25 -4.77 13.59
CA GLU A 224 11.37 -5.26 14.65
C GLU A 224 10.59 -6.50 14.16
N ARG A 225 10.02 -7.28 15.10
CA ARG A 225 9.35 -8.56 14.79
C ARG A 225 8.09 -8.39 13.95
N ALA A 226 7.35 -7.32 14.16
CA ALA A 226 6.09 -7.04 13.47
C ALA A 226 6.19 -5.76 12.66
N ALA A 227 5.51 -5.72 11.51
CA ALA A 227 5.31 -4.49 10.78
C ALA A 227 4.48 -3.52 11.63
N VAL A 228 4.90 -2.26 11.66
CA VAL A 228 4.19 -1.20 12.40
C VAL A 228 3.07 -0.58 11.58
N GLU A 229 3.18 -0.70 10.26
CA GLU A 229 2.19 -0.21 9.30
C GLU A 229 2.19 -1.08 8.05
N LYS A 230 1.00 -1.33 7.50
CA LYS A 230 0.81 -1.96 6.18
C LYS A 230 -0.09 -1.08 5.34
N ILE A 231 0.31 -0.87 4.09
CA ILE A 231 -0.43 -0.06 3.13
C ILE A 231 -0.59 -0.87 1.85
N VAL A 232 -1.80 -0.96 1.35
CA VAL A 232 -2.12 -1.66 0.11
C VAL A 232 -2.86 -0.72 -0.83
N LEU A 233 -2.33 -0.55 -2.03
CA LEU A 233 -2.95 0.22 -3.09
C LEU A 233 -3.37 -0.75 -4.20
N LYS A 234 -4.67 -0.84 -4.48
CA LYS A 234 -5.20 -1.57 -5.65
C LYS A 234 -5.29 -0.59 -6.80
N TYR A 235 -4.49 -0.81 -7.83
CA TYR A 235 -4.62 -0.01 -9.04
C TYR A 235 -5.45 -0.75 -10.10
N GLU A 236 -6.34 -0.01 -10.73
CA GLU A 236 -7.27 -0.55 -11.71
C GLU A 236 -7.53 0.45 -12.82
N TRP A 237 -8.02 -0.04 -13.95
CA TRP A 237 -8.45 0.82 -15.04
C TRP A 237 -9.64 1.69 -14.61
N ARG A 238 -9.73 2.87 -15.21
CA ARG A 238 -10.83 3.81 -14.96
C ARG A 238 -12.20 3.13 -15.07
N SER A 239 -12.42 2.32 -16.09
CA SER A 239 -13.69 1.60 -16.32
C SER A 239 -14.07 0.71 -15.12
N GLU A 240 -13.09 0.04 -14.50
CA GLU A 240 -13.31 -0.81 -13.35
C GLU A 240 -13.59 -0.01 -12.08
N LEU A 241 -12.87 1.10 -11.85
CA LEU A 241 -13.13 2.00 -10.74
C LEU A 241 -14.53 2.61 -10.83
N CYS A 242 -14.95 2.96 -12.04
CA CYS A 242 -16.30 3.42 -12.35
C CYS A 242 -17.34 2.34 -12.01
N ARG A 243 -17.15 1.13 -12.53
CA ARG A 243 -18.07 0.01 -12.31
C ARG A 243 -18.23 -0.34 -10.84
N LYS A 244 -17.16 -0.16 -10.06
CA LYS A 244 -17.16 -0.36 -8.60
C LYS A 244 -17.73 0.81 -7.81
N GLY A 245 -18.02 1.95 -8.46
CA GLY A 245 -18.50 3.16 -7.79
C GLY A 245 -17.45 3.83 -6.91
N ILE A 246 -16.17 3.58 -7.16
CA ILE A 246 -15.04 4.18 -6.41
C ILE A 246 -14.85 5.64 -6.83
N MET A 247 -15.09 5.93 -8.10
CA MET A 247 -15.02 7.27 -8.65
C MET A 247 -16.29 7.59 -9.44
N ALA A 248 -16.64 8.87 -9.53
CA ALA A 248 -17.71 9.34 -10.37
C ALA A 248 -17.29 9.21 -11.84
N CYS A 249 -18.11 8.54 -12.61
CA CYS A 249 -17.95 8.41 -14.04
C CYS A 249 -19.05 9.22 -14.70
N GLU A 250 -18.77 10.47 -14.94
CA GLU A 250 -19.65 11.30 -15.71
C GLU A 250 -19.80 10.69 -17.11
N PRO A 251 -21.03 10.59 -17.62
CA PRO A 251 -21.20 10.25 -19.02
C PRO A 251 -20.40 11.27 -19.85
N ARG A 252 -19.73 10.78 -20.91
CA ARG A 252 -18.97 11.63 -21.83
C ARG A 252 -19.81 12.87 -22.17
N ASN A 253 -19.17 14.03 -22.19
CA ASN A 253 -19.86 15.28 -22.48
C ASN A 253 -20.67 15.13 -23.76
N ARG A 254 -22.00 15.23 -23.64
CA ARG A 254 -22.96 15.05 -24.75
C ARG A 254 -22.69 15.99 -25.95
N PHE A 255 -22.06 17.13 -25.68
CA PHE A 255 -21.75 18.14 -26.70
C PHE A 255 -20.34 18.04 -27.26
N TRP A 256 -19.51 17.10 -26.74
CA TRP A 256 -18.20 16.88 -27.31
C TRP A 256 -18.31 15.83 -28.42
N PRO A 257 -17.86 16.11 -29.66
CA PRO A 257 -18.01 15.16 -30.76
C PRO A 257 -17.20 13.90 -30.48
N ASP A 258 -17.87 12.78 -30.25
CA ASP A 258 -17.29 11.49 -30.53
C ASP A 258 -17.10 11.38 -32.05
N ALA A 259 -16.00 10.74 -32.47
CA ALA A 259 -15.59 10.65 -33.87
C ALA A 259 -16.54 9.80 -34.76
N GLN A 260 -17.84 9.96 -34.63
CA GLN A 260 -18.81 9.39 -35.57
C GLN A 260 -19.19 10.47 -36.60
N GLU A 261 -18.83 10.22 -37.83
CA GLU A 261 -19.07 11.14 -38.92
C GLU A 261 -20.58 11.34 -39.23
N PHE A 262 -21.44 10.38 -38.88
CA PHE A 262 -22.85 10.38 -39.18
C PHE A 262 -23.72 9.87 -38.04
N ALA A 263 -24.96 10.37 -37.95
CA ALA A 263 -25.94 9.86 -37.01
C ALA A 263 -26.35 8.42 -37.33
N PRO A 264 -26.38 7.51 -36.35
CA PRO A 264 -26.81 6.13 -36.59
C PRO A 264 -28.29 6.08 -36.91
N ILE A 265 -28.67 5.22 -37.88
CA ILE A 265 -30.07 4.99 -38.23
C ILE A 265 -30.76 4.27 -37.06
N PRO A 266 -31.94 4.73 -36.58
CA PRO A 266 -32.71 4.04 -35.56
C PRO A 266 -33.02 2.61 -35.98
N ARG A 267 -32.89 1.64 -35.03
CA ARG A 267 -33.09 0.19 -35.31
C ARG A 267 -34.46 -0.15 -35.88
N ASP A 268 -35.46 0.69 -35.62
CA ASP A 268 -36.87 0.50 -36.08
C ASP A 268 -37.19 1.29 -37.34
N PHE A 269 -36.19 1.95 -37.92
CA PHE A 269 -36.40 2.70 -39.18
C PHE A 269 -36.31 1.71 -40.36
N ARG A 270 -37.49 1.32 -40.90
CA ARG A 270 -37.61 0.61 -42.16
C ARG A 270 -37.83 1.63 -43.26
N SER A 271 -36.89 1.72 -44.21
CA SER A 271 -37.06 2.47 -45.47
C SER A 271 -38.02 1.75 -46.41
#